data_74d75cac081613fdd082733644bb2531
#
_entry.id   74d75cac081613fdd082733644bb2531
#
_cell.length_a   1.000
_cell.length_b   1.000
_cell.length_c   1.000
_cell.angle_alpha   90.00
_cell.angle_beta   90.00
_cell.angle_gamma   90.00
#
_symmetry.space_group_name_H-M   'P 1'
#
loop_
_entity.id
_entity.type
_entity.pdbx_description
1 polymer ?
#
loop_
_entity_poly.entity_id
_entity_poly.type
_entity_poly.pdbx_seq_one_letter_code
_entity_poly.pdbx_strand_id
1 'polypeptide(L)'
;MPSIMKDLETRRRLSRLKTEALLLSRRFGDARFDTESGTWFYVERFPIAAGWNKSHIEVLIDIPYGTPGYPSVPPEWFWTDHDLRTTEGQSLNHFFTRGPSTDREHLDHGWGHFCVHLIGWRPAGGADLLRGHSLLTYLDLIATIFRDRRTLSGAR
;
A
#
# COMPACT_ATOMS: atom_id res chain seq x y z
N MET A 1 -12.38 -23.02 17.68
CA MET A 1 -13.28 -22.91 16.52
C MET A 1 -12.65 -22.00 15.49
N PRO A 2 -12.14 -22.54 14.37
CA PRO A 2 -11.43 -21.72 13.38
C PRO A 2 -12.28 -20.58 12.79
N SER A 3 -13.59 -20.77 12.62
CA SER A 3 -14.47 -19.76 12.04
C SER A 3 -14.68 -18.54 12.95
N ILE A 4 -14.79 -18.73 14.27
CA ILE A 4 -14.99 -17.64 15.23
C ILE A 4 -13.74 -16.77 15.31
N MET A 5 -12.55 -17.37 15.34
CA MET A 5 -11.29 -16.64 15.35
C MET A 5 -11.09 -15.86 14.04
N LYS A 6 -11.42 -16.48 12.92
CA LYS A 6 -11.35 -15.81 11.62
C LYS A 6 -12.29 -14.61 11.56
N ASP A 7 -13.48 -14.71 12.10
CA ASP A 7 -14.45 -13.62 12.16
C ASP A 7 -13.96 -12.47 13.06
N LEU A 8 -13.36 -12.79 14.20
CA LEU A 8 -12.79 -11.78 15.09
C LEU A 8 -11.62 -11.05 14.43
N GLU A 9 -10.72 -11.77 13.77
CA GLU A 9 -9.61 -11.17 13.03
C GLU A 9 -10.11 -10.24 11.92
N THR A 10 -11.13 -10.67 11.19
CA THR A 10 -11.74 -9.87 10.13
C THR A 10 -12.35 -8.59 10.71
N ARG A 11 -13.10 -8.69 11.79
CA ARG A 11 -13.72 -7.52 12.46
C ARG A 11 -12.67 -6.54 12.97
N ARG A 12 -11.61 -7.04 13.58
CA ARG A 12 -10.48 -6.20 14.04
C ARG A 12 -9.84 -5.46 12.89
N ARG A 13 -9.56 -6.17 11.81
CA ARG A 13 -8.95 -5.60 10.61
C ARG A 13 -9.85 -4.52 10.01
N LEU A 14 -11.14 -4.80 9.84
CA LEU A 14 -12.10 -3.84 9.29
C LEU A 14 -12.24 -2.60 10.18
N SER A 15 -12.34 -2.76 11.49
CA SER A 15 -12.39 -1.65 12.43
C SER A 15 -11.14 -0.79 12.35
N ARG A 16 -9.97 -1.41 12.28
CA ARG A 16 -8.70 -0.73 12.15
C ARG A 16 -8.61 0.05 10.82
N LEU A 17 -8.97 -0.57 9.72
CA LEU A 17 -8.95 0.07 8.39
C LEU A 17 -9.91 1.24 8.31
N LYS A 18 -11.08 1.13 8.94
CA LYS A 18 -12.04 2.23 9.01
C LYS A 18 -11.44 3.45 9.73
N THR A 19 -10.80 3.25 10.87
CA THR A 19 -10.14 4.31 11.62
C THR A 19 -9.02 4.94 10.81
N GLU A 20 -8.19 4.13 10.17
CA GLU A 20 -7.09 4.64 9.34
C GLU A 20 -7.60 5.37 8.10
N ALA A 21 -8.67 4.88 7.46
CA ALA A 21 -9.26 5.55 6.31
C ALA A 21 -9.76 6.96 6.67
N LEU A 22 -10.37 7.13 7.82
CA LEU A 22 -10.81 8.45 8.29
C LEU A 22 -9.64 9.41 8.49
N LEU A 23 -8.55 8.94 9.08
CA LEU A 23 -7.35 9.76 9.31
C LEU A 23 -6.63 10.08 7.99
N LEU A 24 -6.45 9.09 7.13
CA LEU A 24 -5.73 9.25 5.88
C LEU A 24 -6.51 10.08 4.87
N SER A 25 -7.83 10.03 4.89
CA SER A 25 -8.66 10.88 4.02
C SER A 25 -8.48 12.38 4.31
N ARG A 26 -8.14 12.74 5.53
CA ARG A 26 -7.83 14.13 5.89
C ARG A 26 -6.54 14.62 5.26
N ARG A 27 -5.58 13.72 5.04
CA ARG A 27 -4.26 14.07 4.49
C ARG A 27 -4.18 13.89 2.98
N PHE A 28 -4.76 12.82 2.45
CA PHE A 28 -4.59 12.42 1.04
C PHE A 28 -5.87 12.56 0.23
N GLY A 29 -6.96 13.04 0.81
CA GLY A 29 -8.27 13.06 0.17
C GLY A 29 -8.94 11.69 0.26
N ASP A 30 -9.65 11.28 -0.77
CA ASP A 30 -10.46 10.06 -0.73
C ASP A 30 -9.61 8.80 -0.54
N ALA A 31 -9.73 8.20 0.64
CA ALA A 31 -9.11 6.93 0.98
C ALA A 31 -10.21 5.90 1.23
N ARG A 32 -10.12 4.77 0.56
CA ARG A 32 -11.13 3.71 0.60
C ARG A 32 -10.49 2.37 0.93
N PHE A 33 -11.29 1.44 1.39
CA PHE A 33 -10.82 0.10 1.71
C PHE A 33 -11.92 -0.92 1.43
N ASP A 34 -11.53 -2.19 1.36
CA ASP A 34 -12.46 -3.31 1.23
C ASP A 34 -13.29 -3.43 2.51
N THR A 35 -14.55 -2.99 2.46
CA THR A 35 -15.45 -2.98 3.60
C THR A 35 -16.03 -4.35 3.95
N GLU A 36 -15.88 -5.32 3.06
CA GLU A 36 -16.37 -6.68 3.29
C GLU A 36 -15.35 -7.55 4.02
N SER A 37 -14.13 -7.58 3.52
CA SER A 37 -13.09 -8.51 3.99
C SER A 37 -11.78 -7.83 4.40
N GLY A 38 -11.60 -6.55 4.10
CA GLY A 38 -10.40 -5.81 4.48
C GLY A 38 -9.14 -6.32 3.79
N THR A 39 -9.21 -6.62 2.52
CA THR A 39 -8.11 -7.20 1.75
C THR A 39 -7.34 -6.17 0.94
N TRP A 40 -7.83 -4.94 0.84
CA TRP A 40 -7.14 -3.86 0.16
C TRP A 40 -7.46 -2.50 0.78
N PHE A 41 -6.53 -1.54 0.56
CA PHE A 41 -6.68 -0.14 0.93
C PHE A 41 -6.22 0.73 -0.25
N TYR A 42 -6.99 1.76 -0.60
CA TYR A 42 -6.80 2.54 -1.81
C TYR A 42 -6.74 4.04 -1.53
N VAL A 43 -5.73 4.70 -2.11
CA VAL A 43 -5.59 6.16 -2.11
C VAL A 43 -5.54 6.62 -3.57
N GLU A 44 -6.52 7.43 -3.98
CA GLU A 44 -6.68 7.82 -5.37
C GLU A 44 -5.61 8.79 -5.85
N ARG A 45 -5.21 9.74 -5.01
CA ARG A 45 -4.27 10.81 -5.38
C ARG A 45 -3.13 10.92 -4.38
N PHE A 46 -2.21 10.03 -4.48
CA PHE A 46 -1.02 10.04 -3.63
C PHE A 46 0.05 10.91 -4.30
N PRO A 47 0.49 12.01 -3.64
CA PRO A 47 1.50 12.89 -4.23
C PRO A 47 2.88 12.26 -4.18
N ILE A 48 3.64 12.40 -5.26
CA ILE A 48 5.02 11.94 -5.34
C ILE A 48 5.94 13.11 -5.69
N ALA A 49 7.23 12.94 -5.38
CA ALA A 49 8.25 13.94 -5.63
C ALA A 49 8.40 14.23 -7.13
N ALA A 50 9.04 15.36 -7.47
CA ALA A 50 9.38 15.68 -8.85
C ALA A 50 10.37 14.65 -9.42
N GLY A 51 10.39 14.51 -10.74
CA GLY A 51 11.26 13.58 -11.43
C GLY A 51 10.55 12.38 -12.05
N TRP A 52 9.24 12.31 -11.87
CA TRP A 52 8.38 11.27 -12.42
C TRP A 52 7.47 11.86 -13.51
N ASN A 53 6.95 11.01 -14.38
CA ASN A 53 6.02 11.43 -15.43
C ASN A 53 4.63 11.83 -14.89
N LYS A 54 4.42 11.67 -13.60
CA LYS A 54 3.18 12.03 -12.91
C LYS A 54 3.48 12.78 -11.62
N SER A 55 2.61 13.68 -11.20
CA SER A 55 2.70 14.36 -9.90
C SER A 55 1.98 13.61 -8.79
N HIS A 56 1.01 12.80 -9.15
CA HIS A 56 0.22 11.97 -8.26
C HIS A 56 0.06 10.58 -8.87
N ILE A 57 -0.02 9.58 -8.02
CA ILE A 57 -0.27 8.20 -8.43
C ILE A 57 -1.43 7.63 -7.63
N GLU A 58 -2.06 6.62 -8.16
CA GLU A 58 -2.96 5.77 -7.38
C GLU A 58 -2.12 4.79 -6.58
N VAL A 59 -2.53 4.51 -5.36
CA VAL A 59 -1.88 3.51 -4.51
C VAL A 59 -2.93 2.53 -4.00
N LEU A 60 -2.79 1.28 -4.40
CA LEU A 60 -3.61 0.18 -3.92
C LEU A 60 -2.74 -0.75 -3.10
N ILE A 61 -2.98 -0.81 -1.79
CA ILE A 61 -2.18 -1.60 -0.87
C ILE A 61 -2.86 -2.95 -0.63
N ASP A 62 -2.13 -4.03 -0.81
CA ASP A 62 -2.58 -5.36 -0.40
C ASP A 62 -2.51 -5.47 1.12
N ILE A 63 -3.65 -5.73 1.74
CA ILE A 63 -3.74 -5.84 3.20
C ILE A 63 -3.65 -7.32 3.59
N PRO A 64 -2.67 -7.69 4.43
CA PRO A 64 -2.59 -9.06 4.94
C PRO A 64 -3.86 -9.46 5.69
N TYR A 65 -4.45 -10.58 5.29
CA TYR A 65 -5.73 -11.04 5.84
C TYR A 65 -5.69 -12.46 6.38
N GLY A 66 -4.49 -12.99 6.60
CA GLY A 66 -4.32 -14.29 7.24
C GLY A 66 -4.63 -14.26 8.74
N THR A 67 -4.23 -15.30 9.43
CA THR A 67 -4.30 -15.39 10.89
C THR A 67 -2.89 -15.68 11.42
N PRO A 68 -2.15 -14.67 11.91
CA PRO A 68 -2.54 -13.27 12.04
C PRO A 68 -2.51 -12.49 10.72
N GLY A 69 -3.31 -11.42 10.67
CA GLY A 69 -3.33 -10.47 9.56
C GLY A 69 -2.96 -9.05 10.01
N TYR A 70 -3.24 -8.07 9.17
CA TYR A 70 -3.07 -6.66 9.54
C TYR A 70 -3.99 -6.30 10.72
N PRO A 71 -3.56 -5.52 11.72
CA PRO A 71 -2.30 -4.79 11.82
C PRO A 71 -1.11 -5.56 12.40
N SER A 72 -1.28 -6.81 12.83
CA SER A 72 -0.17 -7.61 13.39
C SER A 72 0.91 -7.91 12.35
N VAL A 73 0.52 -8.03 11.08
CA VAL A 73 1.40 -8.26 9.94
C VAL A 73 1.41 -7.02 9.07
N PRO A 74 2.59 -6.51 8.67
CA PRO A 74 2.68 -5.32 7.83
C PRO A 74 2.30 -5.61 6.38
N PRO A 75 1.82 -4.59 5.63
CA PRO A 75 1.73 -4.69 4.18
C PRO A 75 3.13 -4.87 3.57
N GLU A 76 3.20 -5.60 2.46
CA GLU A 76 4.45 -5.82 1.72
C GLU A 76 4.35 -5.43 0.26
N TRP A 77 3.13 -5.25 -0.25
CA TRP A 77 2.87 -5.03 -1.66
C TRP A 77 1.93 -3.87 -1.86
N PHE A 78 2.20 -3.06 -2.90
CA PHE A 78 1.22 -2.10 -3.37
C PHE A 78 1.20 -2.05 -4.89
N TRP A 79 0.09 -1.62 -5.43
CA TRP A 79 -0.16 -1.45 -6.85
C TRP A 79 -0.27 0.03 -7.18
N THR A 80 0.23 0.42 -8.34
CA THR A 80 0.10 1.78 -8.85
C THR A 80 -0.03 1.75 -10.37
N ASP A 81 -0.06 2.93 -11.00
CA ASP A 81 -0.22 3.05 -12.45
C ASP A 81 0.93 2.33 -13.18
N HIS A 82 0.60 1.41 -14.07
CA HIS A 82 1.61 0.62 -14.79
C HIS A 82 2.46 1.44 -15.76
N ASP A 83 1.98 2.64 -16.15
CA ASP A 83 2.68 3.56 -17.05
C ASP A 83 3.59 4.56 -16.32
N LEU A 84 3.79 4.39 -15.02
CA LEU A 84 4.71 5.21 -14.23
C LEU A 84 6.14 5.05 -14.73
N ARG A 85 6.80 6.17 -15.01
CA ARG A 85 8.18 6.24 -15.50
C ARG A 85 8.86 7.46 -14.90
N THR A 86 10.19 7.50 -14.96
CA THR A 86 10.92 8.74 -14.71
C THR A 86 10.61 9.75 -15.81
N THR A 87 10.91 11.03 -15.58
CA THR A 87 10.74 12.07 -16.61
C THR A 87 11.57 11.80 -17.86
N GLU A 88 12.65 11.05 -17.73
CA GLU A 88 13.51 10.62 -18.85
C GLU A 88 12.98 9.34 -19.53
N GLY A 89 11.85 8.81 -19.09
CA GLY A 89 11.24 7.63 -19.69
C GLY A 89 11.87 6.30 -19.26
N GLN A 90 12.70 6.30 -18.22
CA GLN A 90 13.38 5.07 -17.78
C GLN A 90 12.42 4.13 -17.06
N SER A 91 12.67 2.83 -17.23
CA SER A 91 11.98 1.77 -16.51
C SER A 91 12.34 1.79 -15.02
N LEU A 92 11.49 1.18 -14.22
CA LEU A 92 11.65 1.11 -12.78
C LEU A 92 12.13 -0.27 -12.34
N ASN A 93 13.01 -0.30 -11.33
CA ASN A 93 13.35 -1.51 -10.60
C ASN A 93 12.20 -1.88 -9.65
N HIS A 94 12.05 -3.17 -9.35
CA HIS A 94 11.04 -3.68 -8.42
C HIS A 94 9.60 -3.33 -8.81
N PHE A 95 9.39 -2.97 -10.07
CA PHE A 95 8.07 -2.65 -10.62
C PHE A 95 7.67 -3.74 -11.62
N PHE A 96 6.69 -4.54 -11.23
CA PHE A 96 6.28 -5.71 -11.98
C PHE A 96 4.98 -5.43 -12.72
N THR A 97 5.08 -5.33 -14.04
CA THR A 97 3.91 -5.17 -14.93
C THR A 97 3.56 -6.48 -15.66
N ARG A 98 4.39 -7.52 -15.46
CA ARG A 98 4.22 -8.85 -16.08
C ARG A 98 4.79 -9.91 -15.15
N GLY A 99 4.39 -11.16 -15.37
CA GLY A 99 4.97 -12.32 -14.71
C GLY A 99 3.96 -13.17 -13.96
N PRO A 100 4.32 -14.43 -13.67
CA PRO A 100 3.41 -15.38 -13.03
C PRO A 100 3.10 -15.07 -11.57
N SER A 101 3.96 -14.29 -10.90
CA SER A 101 3.77 -13.90 -9.52
C SER A 101 2.93 -12.64 -9.35
N THR A 102 2.51 -12.03 -10.47
CA THR A 102 1.76 -10.77 -10.46
C THR A 102 0.30 -11.06 -10.75
N ASP A 103 -0.59 -10.45 -9.98
CA ASP A 103 -2.02 -10.62 -10.11
C ASP A 103 -2.48 -10.11 -11.48
N ARG A 104 -3.04 -11.02 -12.30
CA ARG A 104 -3.48 -10.71 -13.66
C ARG A 104 -4.64 -9.74 -13.68
N GLU A 105 -5.56 -9.87 -12.75
CA GLU A 105 -6.73 -8.99 -12.68
C GLU A 105 -6.30 -7.53 -12.51
N HIS A 106 -5.36 -7.27 -11.62
CA HIS A 106 -4.81 -5.93 -11.41
C HIS A 106 -4.06 -5.44 -12.64
N LEU A 107 -3.25 -6.30 -13.27
CA LEU A 107 -2.53 -5.94 -14.49
C LEU A 107 -3.48 -5.57 -15.63
N ASP A 108 -4.56 -6.32 -15.80
CA ASP A 108 -5.55 -6.07 -16.86
C ASP A 108 -6.29 -4.75 -16.65
N HIS A 109 -6.33 -4.25 -15.41
CA HIS A 109 -6.89 -2.93 -15.08
C HIS A 109 -5.84 -1.80 -15.10
N GLY A 110 -4.63 -2.07 -15.56
CA GLY A 110 -3.59 -1.06 -15.72
C GLY A 110 -2.75 -0.79 -14.49
N TRP A 111 -2.66 -1.76 -13.57
CA TRP A 111 -1.86 -1.67 -12.36
C TRP A 111 -0.47 -2.28 -12.57
N GLY A 112 0.53 -1.66 -11.93
CA GLY A 112 1.86 -2.25 -11.74
C GLY A 112 2.10 -2.52 -10.26
N HIS A 113 2.98 -3.44 -9.95
CA HIS A 113 3.16 -4.00 -8.61
C HIS A 113 4.54 -3.70 -8.05
N PHE A 114 4.58 -3.11 -6.86
CA PHE A 114 5.82 -2.90 -6.09
C PHE A 114 5.85 -3.80 -4.86
N CYS A 115 7.03 -4.34 -4.60
CA CYS A 115 7.35 -5.03 -3.36
C CYS A 115 8.09 -4.07 -2.44
N VAL A 116 7.51 -3.75 -1.30
CA VAL A 116 8.09 -2.83 -0.31
C VAL A 116 7.96 -3.45 1.08
N HIS A 117 9.07 -3.71 1.73
CA HIS A 117 9.12 -4.36 3.03
C HIS A 117 9.46 -3.38 4.15
N LEU A 118 8.62 -3.34 5.18
CA LEU A 118 8.90 -2.62 6.42
C LEU A 118 9.66 -3.53 7.39
N ILE A 119 10.84 -3.08 7.81
CA ILE A 119 11.66 -3.79 8.80
C ILE A 119 11.30 -3.26 10.19
N GLY A 120 11.21 -4.18 11.17
CA GLY A 120 10.93 -3.79 12.55
C GLY A 120 9.50 -3.31 12.80
N TRP A 121 8.56 -3.93 12.14
CA TRP A 121 7.14 -3.58 12.27
C TRP A 121 6.65 -3.72 13.70
N ARG A 122 6.13 -2.62 14.25
CA ARG A 122 5.51 -2.55 15.58
C ARG A 122 4.19 -1.83 15.44
N PRO A 123 3.07 -2.53 15.28
CA PRO A 123 1.79 -1.91 15.00
C PRO A 123 1.33 -1.01 16.14
N ALA A 124 0.84 0.16 15.80
CA ALA A 124 0.20 1.06 16.75
C ALA A 124 -1.07 0.41 17.30
N GLY A 125 -1.39 0.71 18.55
CA GLY A 125 -2.68 0.33 19.13
C GLY A 125 -3.83 1.14 18.51
N GLY A 126 -5.06 0.60 18.58
CA GLY A 126 -6.23 1.27 18.03
C GLY A 126 -6.58 2.60 18.67
N ALA A 127 -6.08 2.85 19.90
CA ALA A 127 -6.35 4.09 20.65
C ALA A 127 -5.46 5.26 20.20
N ASP A 128 -4.24 4.98 19.73
CA ASP A 128 -3.30 6.01 19.28
C ASP A 128 -2.44 5.49 18.13
N LEU A 129 -2.85 5.80 16.91
CA LEU A 129 -2.15 5.35 15.70
C LEU A 129 -0.80 6.03 15.50
N LEU A 130 -0.49 7.09 16.22
CA LEU A 130 0.79 7.78 16.13
C LEU A 130 1.87 7.11 16.98
N ARG A 131 1.48 6.24 17.91
CA ARG A 131 2.41 5.51 18.77
C ARG A 131 2.74 4.12 18.21
N GLY A 132 3.26 4.09 16.98
CA GLY A 132 3.62 2.86 16.33
C GLY A 132 3.38 2.92 14.84
N HIS A 133 3.42 1.78 14.19
CA HIS A 133 3.31 1.68 12.74
C HIS A 133 1.85 1.47 12.30
N SER A 134 1.53 2.04 11.16
CA SER A 134 0.19 1.98 10.54
C SER A 134 0.33 2.09 9.02
N LEU A 135 -0.79 2.19 8.31
CA LEU A 135 -0.75 2.47 6.85
C LEU A 135 -0.12 3.82 6.55
N LEU A 136 -0.23 4.80 7.45
CA LEU A 136 0.49 6.07 7.29
C LEU A 136 2.01 5.83 7.23
N THR A 137 2.54 4.97 8.08
CA THR A 137 3.96 4.59 8.07
C THR A 137 4.34 3.97 6.73
N TYR A 138 3.50 3.10 6.20
CA TYR A 138 3.71 2.46 4.90
C TYR A 138 3.67 3.48 3.76
N LEU A 139 2.71 4.39 3.78
CA LEU A 139 2.60 5.46 2.78
C LEU A 139 3.78 6.43 2.85
N ASP A 140 4.25 6.77 4.05
CA ASP A 140 5.44 7.60 4.23
C ASP A 140 6.70 6.90 3.67
N LEU A 141 6.80 5.60 3.82
CA LEU A 141 7.87 4.81 3.19
C LEU A 141 7.78 4.86 1.67
N ILE A 142 6.59 4.72 1.11
CA ILE A 142 6.37 4.87 -0.34
C ILE A 142 6.81 6.25 -0.80
N ALA A 143 6.42 7.31 -0.10
CA ALA A 143 6.82 8.67 -0.42
C ALA A 143 8.33 8.84 -0.41
N THR A 144 9.00 8.25 0.57
CA THR A 144 10.47 8.29 0.70
C THR A 144 11.15 7.58 -0.47
N ILE A 145 10.64 6.43 -0.86
CA ILE A 145 11.16 5.66 -2.01
C ILE A 145 11.07 6.49 -3.30
N PHE A 146 9.94 7.16 -3.53
CA PHE A 146 9.78 7.99 -4.72
C PHE A 146 10.61 9.28 -4.70
N ARG A 147 11.07 9.73 -3.54
CA ARG A 147 12.00 10.86 -3.44
C ARG A 147 13.41 10.49 -3.87
N ASP A 148 13.81 9.24 -3.69
CA ASP A 148 15.12 8.77 -4.15
C ASP A 148 14.94 7.91 -5.41
N ARG A 149 14.98 8.57 -6.56
CA ARG A 149 14.83 7.94 -7.88
C ARG A 149 15.83 6.81 -8.13
N ARG A 150 17.00 6.85 -7.50
CA ARG A 150 18.04 5.82 -7.68
C ARG A 150 17.62 4.48 -7.09
N THR A 151 16.78 4.49 -6.08
CA THR A 151 16.25 3.26 -5.47
C THR A 151 15.37 2.47 -6.45
N LEU A 152 14.60 3.17 -7.28
CA LEU A 152 13.64 2.57 -8.19
C LEU A 152 14.04 2.67 -9.66
N SER A 153 15.01 3.52 -10.02
CA SER A 153 15.41 3.65 -11.41
C SER A 153 16.23 2.44 -11.87
N GLY A 154 16.02 2.00 -13.11
CA GLY A 154 16.81 0.93 -13.74
C GLY A 154 18.21 1.36 -14.13
N ALA A 155 18.57 2.62 -13.98
CA ALA A 155 19.91 3.13 -14.26
C ALA A 155 20.86 2.69 -13.15
N ARG A 156 21.80 1.83 -13.48
CA ARG A 156 22.93 1.46 -12.64
C ARG A 156 24.20 2.10 -13.16
#